data_ec65c5f5362d8f58a2db843639f17bab
#
_entry.id   ec65c5f5362d8f58a2db843639f17bab
#
_cell.length_a   1.000
_cell.length_b   1.000
_cell.length_c   1.000
_cell.angle_alpha   90.00
_cell.angle_beta   90.00
_cell.angle_gamma   90.00
#
_symmetry.space_group_name_H-M   'P 1'
#
loop_
_entity.id
_entity.type
_entity.pdbx_description
1 polymer ?
#
loop_
_entity_poly.entity_id
_entity_poly.type
_entity_poly.pdbx_seq_one_letter_code
_entity_poly.pdbx_strand_id
1 'polypeptide(L)'
;TNAEALGTNAFDLSSLNELTDGVSQLNDAMNHLMDGAAQLVDGASQLANGTLALLDGASQLNSGASALDDGLGQLTNGLDTLSSNNAALQAGAQQVADGVLASANSTLMEGGLIDTPMTWDNYASVIDEVLTMNEKTLAAARKKMVRTVWEQEPSFKDSQLDIALYLSATKTNHDLEAALRLMQSYDPSMFSAMLDLSTASAKQTVHDELKYQAENSQDIADVRALKNSLAQIQYFVSSVNQYTNGVATAADGAHSAKDGAAQLADGTKTLYDGVTTLNDGAGQLSDGTVRL
;
A
#
# COMPACT_ATOMS: atom_id res chain seq x y z
N THR A 1 -7.15 -35.35 -122.23
CA THR A 1 -7.83 -34.25 -121.63
C THR A 1 -8.52 -34.62 -120.27
N ASN A 2 -8.51 -35.87 -119.83
CA ASN A 2 -9.09 -36.22 -118.50
C ASN A 2 -8.03 -36.47 -117.40
N ALA A 3 -6.75 -36.33 -117.72
CA ALA A 3 -5.70 -36.50 -116.72
C ALA A 3 -5.33 -35.22 -115.95
N GLU A 4 -5.61 -34.05 -116.60
CA GLU A 4 -5.40 -32.73 -115.93
C GLU A 4 -6.49 -32.35 -114.90
N ALA A 5 -7.69 -32.91 -115.07
CA ALA A 5 -8.75 -32.61 -114.16
C ALA A 5 -8.67 -33.44 -112.83
N LEU A 6 -7.87 -34.53 -112.84
CA LEU A 6 -7.61 -35.34 -111.68
C LEU A 6 -6.38 -34.83 -110.85
N GLY A 7 -5.55 -33.94 -111.46
CA GLY A 7 -4.38 -33.38 -110.75
C GLY A 7 -4.63 -32.13 -109.96
N THR A 8 -5.80 -31.52 -110.07
CA THR A 8 -6.18 -30.26 -109.31
C THR A 8 -7.08 -30.49 -108.12
N ASN A 9 -7.47 -31.76 -107.88
CA ASN A 9 -8.09 -32.10 -106.58
C ASN A 9 -7.13 -32.77 -105.71
N ALA A 10 -5.95 -32.18 -105.60
CA ALA A 10 -5.10 -32.50 -104.44
C ALA A 10 -5.94 -32.18 -103.17
N PHE A 11 -6.19 -33.19 -102.37
CA PHE A 11 -6.81 -32.98 -101.08
C PHE A 11 -6.23 -31.72 -100.52
N ASP A 12 -7.11 -30.74 -100.27
CA ASP A 12 -6.67 -29.53 -99.56
C ASP A 12 -6.34 -29.91 -98.10
N LEU A 13 -5.07 -30.27 -97.91
CA LEU A 13 -4.55 -30.65 -96.58
C LEU A 13 -4.33 -29.44 -95.66
N SER A 14 -4.62 -28.21 -96.17
CA SER A 14 -4.55 -26.98 -95.33
C SER A 14 -5.55 -27.06 -94.18
N SER A 15 -6.80 -27.48 -94.42
CA SER A 15 -7.84 -27.68 -93.42
C SER A 15 -7.46 -28.77 -92.38
N LEU A 16 -6.73 -29.84 -92.83
CA LEU A 16 -6.22 -30.84 -91.89
C LEU A 16 -5.05 -30.31 -91.04
N ASN A 17 -4.21 -29.45 -91.60
CA ASN A 17 -3.17 -28.75 -90.84
C ASN A 17 -3.79 -27.76 -89.84
N GLU A 18 -4.76 -26.95 -90.24
CA GLU A 18 -5.48 -26.04 -89.37
C GLU A 18 -6.18 -26.80 -88.21
N LEU A 19 -6.76 -27.96 -88.49
CA LEU A 19 -7.35 -28.82 -87.48
C LEU A 19 -6.28 -29.39 -86.54
N THR A 20 -5.13 -29.80 -87.06
CA THR A 20 -4.02 -30.31 -86.25
C THR A 20 -3.44 -29.21 -85.33
N ASP A 21 -3.28 -27.98 -85.90
CA ASP A 21 -2.81 -26.84 -85.11
C ASP A 21 -3.85 -26.44 -84.05
N GLY A 22 -5.14 -26.49 -84.40
CA GLY A 22 -6.19 -26.26 -83.40
C GLY A 22 -6.24 -27.31 -82.27
N VAL A 23 -6.02 -28.58 -82.66
CA VAL A 23 -5.92 -29.67 -81.63
C VAL A 23 -4.66 -29.47 -80.76
N SER A 24 -3.54 -29.05 -81.35
CA SER A 24 -2.32 -28.76 -80.59
C SER A 24 -2.54 -27.60 -79.60
N GLN A 25 -3.17 -26.48 -80.06
CA GLN A 25 -3.50 -25.35 -79.23
C GLN A 25 -4.51 -25.74 -78.10
N LEU A 26 -5.49 -26.62 -78.41
CA LEU A 26 -6.41 -27.15 -77.37
C LEU A 26 -5.63 -28.00 -76.35
N ASN A 27 -4.71 -28.84 -76.82
CA ASN A 27 -3.87 -29.62 -75.91
C ASN A 27 -2.98 -28.72 -75.01
N ASP A 28 -2.36 -27.68 -75.56
CA ASP A 28 -1.56 -26.71 -74.78
C ASP A 28 -2.45 -25.95 -73.78
N ALA A 29 -3.63 -25.52 -74.17
CA ALA A 29 -4.59 -24.89 -73.29
C ALA A 29 -5.03 -25.83 -72.17
N MET A 30 -5.24 -27.11 -72.46
CA MET A 30 -5.56 -28.13 -71.50
C MET A 30 -4.43 -28.38 -70.49
N ASN A 31 -3.18 -28.41 -70.96
CA ASN A 31 -2.01 -28.52 -70.11
C ASN A 31 -1.90 -27.30 -69.17
N HIS A 32 -2.06 -26.11 -69.72
CA HIS A 32 -2.10 -24.90 -68.87
C HIS A 32 -3.22 -24.88 -67.83
N LEU A 33 -4.40 -25.42 -68.16
CA LEU A 33 -5.52 -25.57 -67.24
C LEU A 33 -5.16 -26.60 -66.14
N MET A 34 -4.55 -27.71 -66.51
CA MET A 34 -4.09 -28.72 -65.53
C MET A 34 -3.03 -28.16 -64.61
N ASP A 35 -2.03 -27.40 -65.12
CA ASP A 35 -1.03 -26.77 -64.32
C ASP A 35 -1.62 -25.74 -63.33
N GLY A 36 -2.58 -24.94 -63.81
CA GLY A 36 -3.30 -23.97 -63.02
C GLY A 36 -4.17 -24.65 -61.92
N ALA A 37 -4.81 -25.76 -62.25
CA ALA A 37 -5.54 -26.57 -61.27
C ALA A 37 -4.63 -27.15 -60.20
N ALA A 38 -3.45 -27.70 -60.60
CA ALA A 38 -2.45 -28.20 -59.64
C ALA A 38 -1.94 -27.12 -58.69
N GLN A 39 -1.65 -25.90 -59.19
CA GLN A 39 -1.26 -24.74 -58.40
C GLN A 39 -2.37 -24.34 -57.41
N LEU A 40 -3.64 -24.41 -57.84
CA LEU A 40 -4.77 -24.09 -56.96
C LEU A 40 -4.92 -25.14 -55.84
N VAL A 41 -4.72 -26.44 -56.12
CA VAL A 41 -4.70 -27.51 -55.10
C VAL A 41 -3.60 -27.31 -54.08
N ASP A 42 -2.37 -26.97 -54.58
CA ASP A 42 -1.22 -26.72 -53.70
C ASP A 42 -1.48 -25.48 -52.82
N GLY A 43 -2.01 -24.41 -53.38
CA GLY A 43 -2.38 -23.20 -52.66
C GLY A 43 -3.48 -23.44 -51.61
N ALA A 44 -4.49 -24.23 -51.95
CA ALA A 44 -5.53 -24.61 -51.01
C ALA A 44 -5.00 -25.46 -49.86
N SER A 45 -4.08 -26.38 -50.15
CA SER A 45 -3.41 -27.22 -49.14
C SER A 45 -2.54 -26.39 -48.19
N GLN A 46 -1.81 -25.40 -48.71
CA GLN A 46 -1.01 -24.47 -47.91
C GLN A 46 -1.91 -23.60 -47.02
N LEU A 47 -3.05 -23.13 -47.53
CA LEU A 47 -4.04 -22.38 -46.75
C LEU A 47 -4.61 -23.25 -45.63
N ALA A 48 -4.99 -24.48 -45.89
CA ALA A 48 -5.50 -25.40 -44.88
C ALA A 48 -4.48 -25.66 -43.76
N ASN A 49 -3.20 -25.90 -44.14
CA ASN A 49 -2.12 -26.08 -43.15
C ASN A 49 -1.88 -24.79 -42.31
N GLY A 50 -1.95 -23.63 -42.94
CA GLY A 50 -1.81 -22.34 -42.27
C GLY A 50 -2.95 -22.07 -41.30
N THR A 51 -4.20 -22.42 -41.68
CA THR A 51 -5.36 -22.26 -40.78
C THR A 51 -5.34 -23.23 -39.60
N LEU A 52 -4.82 -24.44 -39.78
CA LEU A 52 -4.60 -25.39 -38.64
C LEU A 52 -3.59 -24.84 -37.64
N ALA A 53 -2.46 -24.30 -38.11
CA ALA A 53 -1.47 -23.68 -37.22
C ALA A 53 -2.05 -22.45 -36.47
N LEU A 54 -2.87 -21.65 -37.16
CA LEU A 54 -3.57 -20.51 -36.54
C LEU A 54 -4.62 -20.98 -35.50
N LEU A 55 -5.33 -22.08 -35.76
CA LEU A 55 -6.28 -22.70 -34.85
C LEU A 55 -5.59 -23.17 -33.55
N ASP A 56 -4.43 -23.83 -33.67
CA ASP A 56 -3.63 -24.25 -32.52
C ASP A 56 -3.19 -23.03 -31.69
N GLY A 57 -2.69 -21.98 -32.36
CA GLY A 57 -2.30 -20.75 -31.70
C GLY A 57 -3.48 -20.05 -31.00
N ALA A 58 -4.66 -19.98 -31.63
CA ALA A 58 -5.85 -19.42 -31.04
C ALA A 58 -6.36 -20.23 -29.83
N SER A 59 -6.26 -21.56 -29.90
CA SER A 59 -6.59 -22.47 -28.78
C SER A 59 -5.69 -22.24 -27.58
N GLN A 60 -4.37 -22.13 -27.81
CA GLN A 60 -3.39 -21.84 -26.74
C GLN A 60 -3.64 -20.47 -26.11
N LEU A 61 -3.92 -19.45 -26.94
CA LEU A 61 -4.21 -18.11 -26.47
C LEU A 61 -5.50 -18.08 -25.63
N ASN A 62 -6.56 -18.78 -26.06
CA ASN A 62 -7.81 -18.88 -25.31
C ASN A 62 -7.60 -19.59 -23.95
N SER A 63 -6.81 -20.66 -23.92
CA SER A 63 -6.47 -21.38 -22.69
C SER A 63 -5.66 -20.49 -21.73
N GLY A 64 -4.71 -19.73 -22.27
CA GLY A 64 -3.92 -18.76 -21.50
C GLY A 64 -4.76 -17.62 -20.94
N ALA A 65 -5.70 -17.08 -21.72
CA ALA A 65 -6.63 -16.05 -21.28
C ALA A 65 -7.55 -16.54 -20.15
N SER A 66 -8.07 -17.78 -20.28
CA SER A 66 -8.88 -18.39 -19.22
C SER A 66 -8.10 -18.60 -17.92
N ALA A 67 -6.85 -19.08 -18.02
CA ALA A 67 -5.99 -19.26 -16.85
C ALA A 67 -5.65 -17.92 -16.18
N LEU A 68 -5.50 -16.84 -16.97
CA LEU A 68 -5.29 -15.49 -16.44
C LEU A 68 -6.54 -14.98 -15.71
N ASP A 69 -7.73 -15.16 -16.27
CA ASP A 69 -9.00 -14.79 -15.61
C ASP A 69 -9.19 -15.53 -14.29
N ASP A 70 -8.93 -16.84 -14.26
CA ASP A 70 -8.99 -17.66 -13.04
C ASP A 70 -7.99 -17.17 -11.97
N GLY A 71 -6.75 -16.87 -12.37
CA GLY A 71 -5.70 -16.37 -11.48
C GLY A 71 -6.05 -14.99 -10.90
N LEU A 72 -6.57 -14.10 -11.73
CA LEU A 72 -7.07 -12.79 -11.30
C LEU A 72 -8.30 -12.91 -10.40
N GLY A 73 -9.19 -13.88 -10.64
CA GLY A 73 -10.30 -14.20 -9.75
C GLY A 73 -9.84 -14.59 -8.35
N GLN A 74 -8.80 -15.42 -8.23
CA GLN A 74 -8.22 -15.79 -6.94
C GLN A 74 -7.56 -14.59 -6.24
N LEU A 75 -6.82 -13.76 -6.99
CA LEU A 75 -6.20 -12.54 -6.46
C LEU A 75 -7.26 -11.55 -5.95
N THR A 76 -8.30 -11.31 -6.71
CA THR A 76 -9.42 -10.42 -6.34
C THR A 76 -10.07 -10.90 -5.05
N ASN A 77 -10.44 -12.19 -4.95
CA ASN A 77 -11.03 -12.77 -3.75
C ASN A 77 -10.11 -12.64 -2.52
N GLY A 78 -8.80 -12.81 -2.70
CA GLY A 78 -7.80 -12.61 -1.65
C GLY A 78 -7.74 -11.16 -1.18
N LEU A 79 -7.72 -10.21 -2.11
CA LEU A 79 -7.70 -8.78 -1.80
C LEU A 79 -9.01 -8.29 -1.17
N ASP A 80 -10.15 -8.80 -1.60
CA ASP A 80 -11.46 -8.50 -1.01
C ASP A 80 -11.54 -8.98 0.44
N THR A 81 -11.01 -10.18 0.71
CA THR A 81 -10.90 -10.72 2.07
C THR A 81 -9.99 -9.84 2.92
N LEU A 82 -8.85 -9.42 2.39
CA LEU A 82 -7.91 -8.53 3.08
C LEU A 82 -8.56 -7.15 3.31
N SER A 83 -9.26 -6.60 2.33
CA SER A 83 -9.97 -5.33 2.41
C SER A 83 -11.10 -5.37 3.45
N SER A 84 -11.83 -6.48 3.55
CA SER A 84 -12.89 -6.63 4.57
C SER A 84 -12.34 -6.61 6.00
N ASN A 85 -11.10 -7.04 6.21
CA ASN A 85 -10.42 -7.00 7.52
C ASN A 85 -9.81 -5.62 7.84
N ASN A 86 -9.62 -4.76 6.85
CA ASN A 86 -8.99 -3.45 7.02
C ASN A 86 -9.78 -2.53 7.95
N ALA A 87 -11.11 -2.54 7.87
CA ALA A 87 -11.97 -1.74 8.76
C ALA A 87 -11.79 -2.13 10.24
N ALA A 88 -11.70 -3.43 10.51
CA ALA A 88 -11.44 -3.93 11.86
C ALA A 88 -10.02 -3.57 12.35
N LEU A 89 -9.03 -3.65 11.46
CA LEU A 89 -7.65 -3.25 11.76
C LEU A 89 -7.54 -1.75 12.06
N GLN A 90 -8.18 -0.89 11.26
CA GLN A 90 -8.22 0.56 11.49
C GLN A 90 -8.93 0.89 12.81
N ALA A 91 -10.11 0.30 13.05
CA ALA A 91 -10.84 0.50 14.28
C ALA A 91 -10.05 0.04 15.51
N GLY A 92 -9.38 -1.10 15.43
CA GLY A 92 -8.52 -1.61 16.50
C GLY A 92 -7.33 -0.71 16.77
N ALA A 93 -6.65 -0.23 15.72
CA ALA A 93 -5.53 0.70 15.87
C ALA A 93 -5.97 2.03 16.51
N GLN A 94 -7.11 2.57 16.08
CA GLN A 94 -7.68 3.80 16.66
C GLN A 94 -8.10 3.58 18.12
N GLN A 95 -8.75 2.46 18.45
CA GLN A 95 -9.15 2.15 19.82
C GLN A 95 -7.95 2.06 20.76
N VAL A 96 -6.85 1.43 20.33
CA VAL A 96 -5.60 1.39 21.11
C VAL A 96 -5.05 2.80 21.30
N ALA A 97 -4.99 3.59 20.23
CA ALA A 97 -4.52 4.95 20.29
C ALA A 97 -5.33 5.81 21.28
N ASP A 98 -6.66 5.79 21.17
CA ASP A 98 -7.55 6.55 22.05
C ASP A 98 -7.47 6.08 23.50
N GLY A 99 -7.29 4.77 23.72
CA GLY A 99 -7.07 4.22 25.06
C GLY A 99 -5.78 4.71 25.71
N VAL A 100 -4.69 4.80 24.94
CA VAL A 100 -3.41 5.32 25.45
C VAL A 100 -3.52 6.83 25.72
N LEU A 101 -4.15 7.59 24.84
CA LEU A 101 -4.36 9.03 25.04
C LEU A 101 -5.25 9.29 26.28
N ALA A 102 -6.29 8.51 26.48
CA ALA A 102 -7.16 8.62 27.65
C ALA A 102 -6.39 8.30 28.96
N SER A 103 -5.55 7.25 28.94
CA SER A 103 -4.69 6.93 30.09
C SER A 103 -3.68 8.05 30.38
N ALA A 104 -3.06 8.61 29.34
CA ALA A 104 -2.16 9.75 29.47
C ALA A 104 -2.87 10.96 30.08
N ASN A 105 -4.07 11.27 29.61
CA ASN A 105 -4.88 12.34 30.14
C ASN A 105 -5.22 12.15 31.63
N SER A 106 -5.65 10.93 32.03
CA SER A 106 -5.91 10.61 33.43
C SER A 106 -4.67 10.86 34.29
N THR A 107 -3.52 10.33 33.89
CA THR A 107 -2.26 10.46 34.63
C THR A 107 -1.83 11.91 34.80
N LEU A 108 -1.87 12.70 33.71
CA LEU A 108 -1.43 14.11 33.74
C LEU A 108 -2.42 15.00 34.54
N MET A 109 -3.72 14.72 34.45
CA MET A 109 -4.75 15.43 35.22
C MET A 109 -4.67 15.09 36.72
N GLU A 110 -4.52 13.82 37.07
CA GLU A 110 -4.33 13.37 38.46
C GLU A 110 -3.05 13.97 39.06
N GLY A 111 -1.99 14.09 38.25
CA GLY A 111 -0.75 14.76 38.62
C GLY A 111 -0.88 16.28 38.74
N GLY A 112 -2.00 16.88 38.32
CA GLY A 112 -2.22 18.32 38.32
C GLY A 112 -1.39 19.06 37.26
N LEU A 113 -0.89 18.35 36.25
CA LEU A 113 -0.07 18.91 35.17
C LEU A 113 -0.91 19.57 34.07
N ILE A 114 -2.11 19.06 33.83
CA ILE A 114 -3.09 19.61 32.89
C ILE A 114 -4.48 19.70 33.55
N ASP A 115 -5.34 20.65 33.09
CA ASP A 115 -6.73 20.79 33.58
C ASP A 115 -7.75 20.19 32.63
N THR A 116 -7.42 20.14 31.35
CA THR A 116 -8.31 19.66 30.29
C THR A 116 -7.64 18.51 29.54
N PRO A 117 -8.41 17.51 29.12
CA PRO A 117 -7.86 16.40 28.36
C PRO A 117 -7.21 16.88 27.06
N MET A 118 -6.07 16.28 26.72
CA MET A 118 -5.42 16.44 25.42
C MET A 118 -6.21 15.69 24.34
N THR A 119 -6.05 16.14 23.11
CA THR A 119 -6.53 15.49 21.89
C THR A 119 -5.33 15.11 21.02
N TRP A 120 -5.55 14.33 19.96
CA TRP A 120 -4.51 14.01 18.98
C TRP A 120 -3.97 15.24 18.25
N ASP A 121 -4.75 16.32 18.16
CA ASP A 121 -4.34 17.57 17.51
C ASP A 121 -3.46 18.45 18.38
N ASN A 122 -3.56 18.34 19.72
CA ASN A 122 -2.91 19.28 20.63
C ASN A 122 -1.98 18.64 21.67
N TYR A 123 -1.92 17.31 21.78
CA TYR A 123 -1.13 16.64 22.83
C TYR A 123 0.34 17.10 22.86
N ALA A 124 0.94 17.31 21.70
CA ALA A 124 2.34 17.69 21.62
C ALA A 124 2.60 19.06 22.20
N SER A 125 1.73 20.05 21.88
CA SER A 125 1.85 21.41 22.40
C SER A 125 1.53 21.51 23.89
N VAL A 126 0.53 20.73 24.36
CA VAL A 126 0.17 20.69 25.78
C VAL A 126 1.30 20.08 26.62
N ILE A 127 1.91 18.97 26.14
CA ILE A 127 3.05 18.37 26.83
C ILE A 127 4.27 19.30 26.78
N ASP A 128 4.51 19.99 25.66
CA ASP A 128 5.60 20.98 25.60
C ASP A 128 5.41 22.10 26.61
N GLU A 129 4.19 22.57 26.80
CA GLU A 129 3.87 23.57 27.83
C GLU A 129 4.19 23.06 29.24
N VAL A 130 3.85 21.80 29.56
CA VAL A 130 4.24 21.16 30.84
C VAL A 130 5.76 21.12 30.98
N LEU A 131 6.48 20.77 29.90
CA LEU A 131 7.95 20.65 29.89
C LEU A 131 8.67 22.01 30.00
N THR A 132 8.00 23.15 29.81
CA THR A 132 8.59 24.48 30.06
C THR A 132 8.74 24.81 31.56
N MET A 133 8.28 23.92 32.44
CA MET A 133 8.24 24.17 33.89
C MET A 133 7.46 25.43 34.23
N ASN A 134 6.27 25.58 33.63
CA ASN A 134 5.39 26.69 33.96
C ASN A 134 4.94 26.63 35.41
N GLU A 135 4.34 27.74 35.93
CA GLU A 135 3.93 27.83 37.32
C GLU A 135 3.04 26.69 37.79
N LYS A 136 2.18 26.17 36.90
CA LYS A 136 1.32 25.03 37.19
C LYS A 136 2.13 23.75 37.38
N THR A 137 3.06 23.46 36.48
CA THR A 137 3.97 22.31 36.59
C THR A 137 4.78 22.38 37.86
N LEU A 138 5.32 23.59 38.20
CA LEU A 138 6.06 23.79 39.44
C LEU A 138 5.19 23.62 40.68
N ALA A 139 3.94 24.09 40.65
CA ALA A 139 3.00 23.89 41.75
C ALA A 139 2.66 22.39 41.95
N ALA A 140 2.47 21.63 40.86
CA ALA A 140 2.28 20.19 40.92
C ALA A 140 3.52 19.44 41.48
N ALA A 141 4.71 19.81 41.02
CA ALA A 141 5.96 19.24 41.52
C ALA A 141 6.15 19.53 43.03
N ARG A 142 5.91 20.78 43.42
CA ARG A 142 5.93 21.20 44.84
C ARG A 142 4.98 20.38 45.69
N LYS A 143 3.73 20.26 45.26
CA LYS A 143 2.68 19.49 45.96
C LYS A 143 3.12 18.02 46.13
N LYS A 144 3.71 17.41 45.08
CA LYS A 144 4.22 16.04 45.14
C LYS A 144 5.37 15.90 46.12
N MET A 145 6.35 16.82 46.08
CA MET A 145 7.48 16.84 47.02
C MET A 145 7.00 16.93 48.47
N VAL A 146 6.09 17.84 48.78
CA VAL A 146 5.51 17.98 50.11
C VAL A 146 4.77 16.68 50.52
N ARG A 147 3.97 16.11 49.64
CA ARG A 147 3.23 14.88 49.91
C ARG A 147 4.18 13.69 50.19
N THR A 148 5.22 13.54 49.42
CA THR A 148 6.19 12.43 49.59
C THR A 148 6.87 12.50 50.96
N VAL A 149 7.23 13.72 51.44
CA VAL A 149 7.80 13.91 52.77
C VAL A 149 6.73 13.76 53.85
N TRP A 150 5.53 14.31 53.62
CA TRP A 150 4.42 14.25 54.59
C TRP A 150 3.97 12.81 54.89
N GLU A 151 4.01 11.91 53.92
CA GLU A 151 3.69 10.47 54.12
C GLU A 151 4.63 9.83 55.14
N GLN A 152 5.86 10.33 55.30
CA GLN A 152 6.84 9.86 56.29
C GLN A 152 6.84 10.75 57.55
N GLU A 153 6.52 12.02 57.44
CA GLU A 153 6.53 13.02 58.51
C GLU A 153 5.28 13.92 58.39
N PRO A 154 4.15 13.53 59.00
CA PRO A 154 2.86 14.23 58.87
C PRO A 154 2.86 15.69 59.37
N SER A 155 3.86 16.09 60.13
CA SER A 155 4.03 17.49 60.59
C SER A 155 4.68 18.39 59.54
N PHE A 156 5.17 17.85 58.43
CA PHE A 156 5.86 18.61 57.40
C PHE A 156 4.93 19.55 56.67
N LYS A 157 5.36 20.78 56.45
CA LYS A 157 4.59 21.86 55.81
C LYS A 157 5.35 22.47 54.62
N ASP A 158 4.60 23.15 53.75
CA ASP A 158 5.15 23.85 52.56
C ASP A 158 6.31 24.81 52.88
N SER A 159 6.20 25.53 54.01
CA SER A 159 7.27 26.45 54.44
C SER A 159 8.60 25.74 54.79
N GLN A 160 8.51 24.47 55.18
CA GLN A 160 9.67 23.64 55.47
C GLN A 160 10.33 23.15 54.21
N LEU A 161 9.56 22.93 53.13
CA LEU A 161 10.10 22.63 51.80
C LEU A 161 10.90 23.80 51.24
N ASP A 162 10.46 25.04 51.45
CA ASP A 162 11.22 26.26 51.04
C ASP A 162 12.60 26.33 51.69
N ILE A 163 12.68 26.01 53.00
CA ILE A 163 13.95 25.92 53.71
C ILE A 163 14.84 24.82 53.10
N ALA A 164 14.27 23.63 52.83
CA ALA A 164 15.06 22.55 52.26
C ALA A 164 15.55 22.85 50.84
N LEU A 165 14.72 23.47 50.00
CA LEU A 165 15.09 23.90 48.64
C LEU A 165 16.21 24.97 48.73
N TYR A 166 16.10 25.98 49.61
CA TYR A 166 17.15 26.98 49.81
C TYR A 166 18.46 26.36 50.25
N LEU A 167 18.43 25.43 51.22
CA LEU A 167 19.61 24.69 51.69
C LEU A 167 20.22 23.81 50.57
N SER A 168 19.39 23.18 49.75
CA SER A 168 19.84 22.42 48.60
C SER A 168 20.54 23.30 47.57
N ALA A 169 19.92 24.42 47.20
CA ALA A 169 20.49 25.39 46.24
C ALA A 169 21.83 25.99 46.68
N THR A 170 21.98 26.23 47.97
CA THR A 170 23.20 26.83 48.54
C THR A 170 24.34 25.83 48.76
N LYS A 171 24.05 24.50 48.57
CA LYS A 171 25.05 23.45 48.50
C LYS A 171 25.50 23.27 47.04
N THR A 172 26.75 22.96 46.83
CA THR A 172 27.35 22.82 45.49
C THR A 172 26.79 21.63 44.66
N ASN A 173 25.94 20.81 45.22
CA ASN A 173 25.48 19.56 44.61
C ASN A 173 23.96 19.41 44.46
N HIS A 174 23.16 20.44 44.74
CA HIS A 174 21.69 20.41 44.66
C HIS A 174 21.05 19.17 45.31
N ASP A 175 21.54 18.76 46.46
CA ASP A 175 21.11 17.56 47.16
C ASP A 175 19.90 17.86 48.10
N LEU A 176 18.70 17.78 47.52
CA LEU A 176 17.45 18.01 48.24
C LEU A 176 17.23 16.96 49.31
N GLU A 177 17.60 15.69 49.05
CA GLU A 177 17.46 14.63 50.05
C GLU A 177 18.34 14.88 51.29
N ALA A 178 19.57 15.28 51.06
CA ALA A 178 20.47 15.64 52.15
C ALA A 178 19.99 16.90 52.92
N ALA A 179 19.42 17.87 52.21
CA ALA A 179 18.83 19.05 52.86
C ALA A 179 17.61 18.69 53.71
N LEU A 180 16.73 17.82 53.22
CA LEU A 180 15.58 17.30 53.97
C LEU A 180 16.00 16.51 55.19
N ARG A 181 17.00 15.64 55.06
CA ARG A 181 17.55 14.86 56.23
C ARG A 181 18.16 15.80 57.25
N LEU A 182 18.86 16.85 56.81
CA LEU A 182 19.42 17.87 57.71
C LEU A 182 18.31 18.55 58.50
N MET A 183 17.20 18.94 57.83
CA MET A 183 16.05 19.54 58.49
C MET A 183 15.37 18.61 59.48
N GLN A 184 15.27 17.29 59.17
CA GLN A 184 14.69 16.31 60.10
C GLN A 184 15.53 16.14 61.34
N SER A 185 16.85 16.34 61.25
CA SER A 185 17.77 16.22 62.40
C SER A 185 17.84 17.47 63.29
N TYR A 186 17.37 18.61 62.76
CA TYR A 186 17.34 19.88 63.48
C TYR A 186 15.91 20.44 63.54
N ASP A 187 15.54 21.17 64.58
CA ASP A 187 14.24 21.80 64.70
C ASP A 187 14.03 22.79 63.51
N PRO A 188 12.98 22.62 62.70
CA PRO A 188 12.67 23.51 61.57
C PRO A 188 12.50 24.97 61.99
N SER A 189 12.05 25.25 63.22
CA SER A 189 11.92 26.61 63.75
C SER A 189 13.27 27.30 63.86
N MET A 190 14.34 26.58 64.15
CA MET A 190 15.70 27.09 64.20
C MET A 190 16.22 27.53 62.86
N PHE A 191 15.97 26.77 61.81
CA PHE A 191 16.32 27.17 60.43
C PHE A 191 15.49 28.39 59.98
N SER A 192 14.18 28.42 60.27
CA SER A 192 13.33 29.56 59.94
C SER A 192 13.78 30.87 60.64
N ALA A 193 14.35 30.77 61.84
CA ALA A 193 14.91 31.93 62.55
C ALA A 193 16.27 32.40 62.01
N MET A 194 17.03 31.47 61.37
CA MET A 194 18.35 31.80 60.78
C MET A 194 18.28 32.23 59.31
N LEU A 195 17.22 31.86 58.58
CA LEU A 195 17.09 32.13 57.16
C LEU A 195 15.92 33.07 56.91
N ASP A 196 16.27 34.32 56.47
CA ASP A 196 15.23 35.25 55.99
C ASP A 196 14.82 34.92 54.55
N LEU A 197 13.85 34.03 54.38
CA LEU A 197 13.26 33.67 53.06
C LEU A 197 12.28 34.70 52.54
N SER A 198 12.10 35.84 53.24
CA SER A 198 11.18 36.90 52.81
C SER A 198 11.76 37.76 51.66
N THR A 199 13.05 37.76 51.53
CA THR A 199 13.75 38.54 50.49
C THR A 199 13.47 38.07 49.08
N ALA A 200 13.44 38.95 48.09
CA ALA A 200 13.21 38.61 46.71
C ALA A 200 14.29 37.63 46.20
N SER A 201 15.55 37.80 46.62
CA SER A 201 16.67 36.93 46.26
C SER A 201 16.50 35.50 46.79
N ALA A 202 16.06 35.37 48.07
CA ALA A 202 15.82 34.05 48.65
C ALA A 202 14.65 33.33 47.99
N LYS A 203 13.55 34.04 47.68
CA LYS A 203 12.43 33.51 46.93
C LYS A 203 12.83 33.04 45.54
N GLN A 204 13.64 33.82 44.84
CA GLN A 204 14.14 33.40 43.53
C GLN A 204 15.03 32.14 43.63
N THR A 205 15.92 32.07 44.63
CA THR A 205 16.74 30.89 44.88
C THR A 205 15.89 29.64 45.12
N VAL A 206 14.85 29.74 45.91
CA VAL A 206 13.89 28.64 46.15
C VAL A 206 13.17 28.22 44.86
N HIS A 207 12.71 29.20 44.08
CA HIS A 207 12.02 28.97 42.80
C HIS A 207 12.94 28.26 41.80
N ASP A 208 14.20 28.75 41.65
CA ASP A 208 15.17 28.17 40.72
C ASP A 208 15.54 26.72 41.11
N GLU A 209 15.67 26.45 42.41
CA GLU A 209 15.94 25.10 42.90
C GLU A 209 14.73 24.20 42.71
N LEU A 210 13.52 24.66 42.97
CA LEU A 210 12.29 23.89 42.67
C LEU A 210 12.22 23.51 41.21
N LYS A 211 12.52 24.47 40.32
CA LYS A 211 12.59 24.26 38.88
C LYS A 211 13.63 23.21 38.52
N TYR A 212 14.85 23.34 39.05
CA TYR A 212 15.95 22.36 38.85
C TYR A 212 15.52 20.95 39.29
N GLN A 213 14.94 20.81 40.50
CA GLN A 213 14.50 19.53 41.02
C GLN A 213 13.38 18.94 40.16
N ALA A 214 12.43 19.75 39.72
CA ALA A 214 11.33 19.33 38.87
C ALA A 214 11.85 18.88 37.50
N GLU A 215 12.69 19.66 36.82
CA GLU A 215 13.26 19.33 35.50
C GLU A 215 14.04 18.02 35.48
N ASN A 216 14.72 17.70 36.58
CA ASN A 216 15.52 16.50 36.76
C ASN A 216 14.75 15.34 37.41
N SER A 217 13.46 15.51 37.69
CA SER A 217 12.64 14.45 38.28
C SER A 217 12.32 13.33 37.28
N GLN A 218 12.08 12.14 37.82
CA GLN A 218 11.62 11.00 37.01
C GLN A 218 10.28 11.32 36.36
N ASP A 219 9.37 12.03 37.02
CA ASP A 219 8.07 12.41 36.48
C ASP A 219 8.20 13.21 35.15
N ILE A 220 9.11 14.16 35.11
CA ILE A 220 9.34 14.96 33.88
C ILE A 220 10.04 14.12 32.81
N ALA A 221 10.92 13.20 33.18
CA ALA A 221 11.47 12.23 32.24
C ALA A 221 10.36 11.34 31.65
N ASP A 222 9.44 10.89 32.47
CA ASP A 222 8.27 10.10 32.06
C ASP A 222 7.32 10.90 31.14
N VAL A 223 7.10 12.18 31.43
CA VAL A 223 6.32 13.07 30.54
C VAL A 223 6.98 13.23 29.17
N ARG A 224 8.33 13.35 29.11
CA ARG A 224 9.05 13.37 27.84
C ARG A 224 8.92 12.04 27.08
N ALA A 225 9.04 10.93 27.78
CA ALA A 225 8.85 9.59 27.21
C ALA A 225 7.42 9.40 26.69
N LEU A 226 6.42 9.88 27.45
CA LEU A 226 5.02 9.85 27.05
C LEU A 226 4.78 10.61 25.73
N LYS A 227 5.34 11.81 25.56
CA LYS A 227 5.26 12.57 24.31
C LYS A 227 5.73 11.74 23.12
N ASN A 228 6.91 11.10 23.28
CA ASN A 228 7.48 10.26 22.22
C ASN A 228 6.61 9.03 21.93
N SER A 229 6.04 8.42 22.96
CA SER A 229 5.14 7.27 22.83
C SER A 229 3.84 7.64 22.08
N LEU A 230 3.25 8.78 22.41
CA LEU A 230 2.06 9.29 21.71
C LEU A 230 2.36 9.59 20.23
N ALA A 231 3.51 10.17 19.92
CA ALA A 231 3.94 10.41 18.55
C ALA A 231 4.11 9.09 17.75
N GLN A 232 4.68 8.07 18.39
CA GLN A 232 4.83 6.74 17.76
C GLN A 232 3.47 6.08 17.49
N ILE A 233 2.52 6.22 18.41
CA ILE A 233 1.17 5.69 18.24
C ILE A 233 0.44 6.41 17.10
N GLN A 234 0.54 7.73 17.02
CA GLN A 234 -0.04 8.51 15.92
C GLN A 234 0.58 8.09 14.57
N TYR A 235 1.89 7.87 14.53
CA TYR A 235 2.56 7.34 13.35
C TYR A 235 2.08 5.93 13.00
N PHE A 236 1.89 5.06 13.99
CA PHE A 236 1.36 3.71 13.79
C PHE A 236 -0.04 3.75 13.16
N VAL A 237 -0.97 4.56 13.71
CA VAL A 237 -2.33 4.71 13.15
C VAL A 237 -2.27 5.22 11.70
N SER A 238 -1.41 6.22 11.43
CA SER A 238 -1.21 6.73 10.07
C SER A 238 -0.69 5.64 9.11
N SER A 239 0.25 4.81 9.58
CA SER A 239 0.80 3.70 8.79
C SER A 239 -0.23 2.62 8.50
N VAL A 240 -1.11 2.30 9.47
CA VAL A 240 -2.25 1.39 9.26
C VAL A 240 -3.20 1.95 8.20
N ASN A 241 -3.53 3.25 8.26
CA ASN A 241 -4.37 3.89 7.25
C ASN A 241 -3.75 3.86 5.85
N GLN A 242 -2.44 4.11 5.73
CA GLN A 242 -1.74 4.02 4.45
C GLN A 242 -1.75 2.59 3.90
N TYR A 243 -1.50 1.59 4.74
CA TYR A 243 -1.54 0.19 4.36
C TYR A 243 -2.94 -0.21 3.85
N THR A 244 -3.98 0.12 4.60
CA THR A 244 -5.37 -0.24 4.24
C THR A 244 -5.84 0.45 2.96
N ASN A 245 -5.45 1.71 2.73
CA ASN A 245 -5.71 2.42 1.47
C ASN A 245 -4.94 1.78 0.30
N GLY A 246 -3.70 1.33 0.53
CA GLY A 246 -2.93 0.58 -0.46
C GLY A 246 -3.59 -0.74 -0.87
N VAL A 247 -4.13 -1.48 0.10
CA VAL A 247 -4.90 -2.71 -0.16
C VAL A 247 -6.17 -2.42 -0.97
N ALA A 248 -6.93 -1.37 -0.65
CA ALA A 248 -8.11 -0.98 -1.41
C ALA A 248 -7.75 -0.64 -2.87
N THR A 249 -6.70 0.16 -3.08
CA THR A 249 -6.21 0.48 -4.43
C THR A 249 -5.77 -0.77 -5.21
N ALA A 250 -5.11 -1.72 -4.54
CA ALA A 250 -4.71 -2.98 -5.15
C ALA A 250 -5.93 -3.85 -5.54
N ALA A 251 -6.98 -3.86 -4.71
CA ALA A 251 -8.23 -4.56 -5.00
C ALA A 251 -8.92 -3.97 -6.24
N ASP A 252 -9.05 -2.64 -6.33
CA ASP A 252 -9.62 -1.96 -7.49
C ASP A 252 -8.83 -2.26 -8.78
N GLY A 253 -7.48 -2.26 -8.67
CA GLY A 253 -6.61 -2.65 -9.78
C GLY A 253 -6.79 -4.10 -10.22
N ALA A 254 -6.95 -5.03 -9.28
CA ALA A 254 -7.19 -6.44 -9.56
C ALA A 254 -8.56 -6.68 -10.22
N HIS A 255 -9.62 -5.98 -9.77
CA HIS A 255 -10.93 -6.01 -10.43
C HIS A 255 -10.83 -5.52 -11.88
N SER A 256 -10.18 -4.38 -12.11
CA SER A 256 -9.98 -3.85 -13.47
C SER A 256 -9.18 -4.80 -14.37
N ALA A 257 -8.15 -5.44 -13.82
CA ALA A 257 -7.36 -6.43 -14.55
C ALA A 257 -8.17 -7.68 -14.89
N LYS A 258 -9.03 -8.14 -13.97
CA LYS A 258 -9.95 -9.26 -14.19
C LYS A 258 -10.96 -8.97 -15.31
N ASP A 259 -11.56 -7.77 -15.30
CA ASP A 259 -12.47 -7.36 -16.38
C ASP A 259 -11.78 -7.34 -17.75
N GLY A 260 -10.51 -6.87 -17.78
CA GLY A 260 -9.66 -6.92 -18.98
C GLY A 260 -9.35 -8.36 -19.44
N ALA A 261 -9.08 -9.26 -18.50
CA ALA A 261 -8.82 -10.67 -18.81
C ALA A 261 -10.08 -11.38 -19.36
N ALA A 262 -11.26 -11.10 -18.81
CA ALA A 262 -12.51 -11.62 -19.32
C ALA A 262 -12.77 -11.14 -20.78
N GLN A 263 -12.55 -9.85 -21.08
CA GLN A 263 -12.63 -9.32 -22.44
C GLN A 263 -11.62 -10.00 -23.38
N LEU A 264 -10.41 -10.27 -22.91
CA LEU A 264 -9.42 -11.02 -23.69
C LEU A 264 -9.88 -12.44 -23.99
N ALA A 265 -10.45 -13.13 -22.99
CA ALA A 265 -10.99 -14.49 -23.17
C ALA A 265 -12.11 -14.51 -24.20
N ASP A 266 -13.05 -13.56 -24.14
CA ASP A 266 -14.13 -13.43 -25.14
C ASP A 266 -13.58 -13.13 -26.55
N GLY A 267 -12.58 -12.24 -26.64
CA GLY A 267 -11.93 -11.92 -27.92
C GLY A 267 -11.19 -13.11 -28.51
N THR A 268 -10.47 -13.88 -27.68
CA THR A 268 -9.75 -15.08 -28.13
C THR A 268 -10.71 -16.21 -28.55
N LYS A 269 -11.85 -16.35 -27.87
CA LYS A 269 -12.91 -17.28 -28.27
C LYS A 269 -13.47 -16.88 -29.63
N THR A 270 -13.76 -15.61 -29.87
CA THR A 270 -14.23 -15.11 -31.15
C THR A 270 -13.21 -15.38 -32.27
N LEU A 271 -11.93 -15.19 -32.00
CA LEU A 271 -10.83 -15.51 -32.91
C LEU A 271 -10.81 -17.01 -33.23
N TYR A 272 -10.90 -17.87 -32.22
CA TYR A 272 -10.93 -19.32 -32.41
C TYR A 272 -12.10 -19.77 -33.29
N ASP A 273 -13.31 -19.26 -33.04
CA ASP A 273 -14.51 -19.57 -33.82
C ASP A 273 -14.37 -19.08 -35.29
N GLY A 274 -13.77 -17.88 -35.50
CA GLY A 274 -13.47 -17.36 -36.84
C GLY A 274 -12.43 -18.19 -37.61
N VAL A 275 -11.36 -18.62 -36.93
CA VAL A 275 -10.33 -19.49 -37.52
C VAL A 275 -10.89 -20.87 -37.84
N THR A 276 -11.78 -21.42 -37.01
CA THR A 276 -12.46 -22.67 -37.29
C THR A 276 -13.28 -22.57 -38.57
N THR A 277 -14.06 -21.49 -38.73
CA THR A 277 -14.83 -21.25 -39.96
C THR A 277 -13.90 -21.09 -41.18
N LEU A 278 -12.76 -20.42 -41.03
CA LEU A 278 -11.80 -20.27 -42.12
C LEU A 278 -11.16 -21.62 -42.50
N ASN A 279 -10.85 -22.47 -41.52
CA ASN A 279 -10.32 -23.82 -41.76
C ASN A 279 -11.31 -24.70 -42.50
N ASP A 280 -12.59 -24.65 -42.13
CA ASP A 280 -13.65 -25.41 -42.82
C ASP A 280 -13.81 -24.93 -44.28
N GLY A 281 -13.73 -23.61 -44.52
CA GLY A 281 -13.74 -23.04 -45.88
C GLY A 281 -12.53 -23.44 -46.71
N ALA A 282 -11.35 -23.47 -46.11
CA ALA A 282 -10.11 -23.94 -46.76
C ALA A 282 -10.20 -25.45 -47.14
N GLY A 283 -10.77 -26.28 -46.25
CA GLY A 283 -11.04 -27.65 -46.51
C GLY A 283 -11.98 -27.84 -47.71
N GLN A 284 -13.09 -27.13 -47.75
CA GLN A 284 -14.04 -27.15 -48.85
C GLN A 284 -13.42 -26.74 -50.21
N LEU A 285 -12.54 -25.71 -50.17
CA LEU A 285 -11.79 -25.28 -51.36
C LEU A 285 -10.86 -26.39 -51.82
N SER A 286 -10.09 -27.02 -50.93
CA SER A 286 -9.21 -28.14 -51.22
C SER A 286 -9.97 -29.30 -51.84
N ASP A 287 -11.09 -29.72 -51.26
CA ASP A 287 -11.93 -30.80 -51.79
C ASP A 287 -12.55 -30.49 -53.16
N GLY A 288 -12.91 -29.18 -53.36
CA GLY A 288 -13.44 -28.71 -54.65
C GLY A 288 -12.36 -28.75 -55.76
N THR A 289 -11.14 -28.38 -55.42
CA THR A 289 -10.01 -28.39 -56.40
C THR A 289 -9.59 -29.79 -56.78
N VAL A 290 -9.71 -30.78 -55.91
CA VAL A 290 -9.37 -32.20 -56.20
C VAL A 290 -10.41 -32.81 -57.16
N ARG A 291 -11.64 -32.30 -57.24
CA ARG A 291 -12.74 -32.77 -58.12
C ARG A 291 -12.72 -32.17 -59.51
N LEU A 292 -11.92 -31.13 -59.74
CA LEU A 292 -11.69 -30.51 -61.07
C LEU A 292 -10.67 -31.34 -61.86
#